data_a07347e05b54add3c88adc2dddd851e2
#
_entry.id   a07347e05b54add3c88adc2dddd851e2
#
_cell.length_a   1.000
_cell.length_b   1.000
_cell.length_c   1.000
_cell.angle_alpha   90.00
_cell.angle_beta   90.00
_cell.angle_gamma   90.00
#
_symmetry.space_group_name_H-M   'P 1'
#
loop_
_entity.id
_entity.type
_entity.pdbx_description
1 polymer ?
#
loop_
_entity_poly.entity_id
_entity_poly.type
_entity_poly.pdbx_seq_one_letter_code
_entity_poly.pdbx_strand_id
1 'polypeptide(L)'
;MELKTVTYLFNDKNRYEAIENVKTRSEAVQMSENNAVLIGRKPVMNYVLACITLFHGGAKEINVKARGRSISRAVDVVEVVRRRFLPDVKVKKIGIGTEQLAPREEGGSPTNVSSIEITLAH
;
A
#
# COMPACT_ATOMS: atom_id res chain seq x y z
N MET A 1 -16.83 -14.47 -0.75
CA MET A 1 -15.47 -14.98 -0.98
C MET A 1 -14.50 -14.16 -0.15
N GLU A 2 -13.82 -14.78 0.78
CA GLU A 2 -12.80 -14.08 1.55
C GLU A 2 -11.55 -13.90 0.70
N LEU A 3 -11.12 -12.66 0.57
CA LEU A 3 -9.88 -12.33 -0.11
C LEU A 3 -8.76 -12.36 0.92
N LYS A 4 -7.82 -13.27 0.74
CA LYS A 4 -6.67 -13.39 1.64
C LYS A 4 -5.58 -12.43 1.19
N THR A 5 -5.10 -11.62 2.12
CA THR A 5 -3.93 -10.79 1.91
C THR A 5 -2.73 -11.50 2.51
N VAL A 6 -1.69 -11.67 1.69
CA VAL A 6 -0.42 -12.21 2.16
C VAL A 6 0.50 -11.03 2.43
N THR A 7 1.03 -10.95 3.65
CA THR A 7 1.94 -9.91 4.06
C THR A 7 3.35 -10.47 4.15
N TYR A 8 4.32 -9.77 3.56
CA TYR A 8 5.72 -10.11 3.63
C TYR A 8 6.45 -9.10 4.50
N LEU A 9 7.13 -9.56 5.53
CA LEU A 9 7.98 -8.73 6.37
C LEU A 9 9.44 -8.94 5.99
N PHE A 10 10.16 -7.83 5.87
CA PHE A 10 11.60 -7.86 5.67
C PHE A 10 12.28 -8.06 7.02
N ASN A 11 12.99 -9.17 7.17
CA ASN A 11 13.61 -9.53 8.44
C ASN A 11 15.10 -9.15 8.49
N ASP A 12 15.71 -9.31 9.66
CA ASP A 12 17.12 -9.02 9.92
C ASP A 12 18.08 -9.98 9.21
N LYS A 13 17.58 -11.08 8.66
CA LYS A 13 18.37 -12.00 7.82
C LYS A 13 18.41 -11.57 6.34
N ASN A 14 17.96 -10.36 6.07
CA ASN A 14 17.96 -9.75 4.74
C ASN A 14 17.07 -10.48 3.72
N ARG A 15 15.90 -10.90 4.16
CA ARG A 15 14.92 -11.56 3.29
C ARG A 15 13.49 -11.23 3.69
N TYR A 16 12.56 -11.40 2.76
CA TYR A 16 11.13 -11.29 3.05
C TYR A 16 10.57 -12.61 3.51
N GLU A 17 9.81 -12.58 4.58
CA GLU A 17 9.08 -13.73 5.09
C GLU A 17 7.59 -13.48 4.99
N ALA A 18 6.85 -14.48 4.50
CA ALA A 18 5.40 -14.41 4.44
C ALA A 18 4.81 -14.55 5.85
N ILE A 19 3.92 -13.63 6.19
CA ILE A 19 3.19 -13.67 7.46
C ILE A 19 1.72 -13.79 7.15
N GLU A 20 1.10 -14.82 7.71
CA GLU A 20 -0.35 -14.94 7.67
C GLU A 20 -0.95 -13.91 8.63
N ASN A 21 -1.57 -12.88 8.06
CA ASN A 21 -2.14 -11.81 8.85
C ASN A 21 -3.66 -11.83 8.72
N VAL A 22 -4.31 -12.26 9.79
CA VAL A 22 -5.76 -12.10 9.91
C VAL A 22 -6.00 -10.77 10.63
N LYS A 23 -6.05 -9.67 9.87
CA LYS A 23 -6.48 -8.41 10.44
C LYS A 23 -8.00 -8.38 10.52
N THR A 24 -8.51 -8.05 11.69
CA THR A 24 -9.93 -7.75 11.81
C THR A 24 -10.25 -6.51 10.98
N ARG A 25 -11.42 -6.50 10.36
CA ARG A 25 -11.86 -5.40 9.49
C ARG A 25 -11.81 -4.03 10.19
N SER A 26 -12.06 -3.98 11.49
CA SER A 26 -12.05 -2.74 12.26
C SER A 26 -10.64 -2.18 12.44
N GLU A 27 -9.62 -3.02 12.63
CA GLU A 27 -8.24 -2.56 12.75
C GLU A 27 -7.69 -2.03 11.42
N ALA A 28 -8.05 -2.66 10.30
CA ALA A 28 -7.64 -2.20 8.98
C ALA A 28 -8.21 -0.83 8.64
N VAL A 29 -9.47 -0.55 9.02
CA VAL A 29 -10.12 0.74 8.76
C VAL A 29 -9.50 1.86 9.59
N GLN A 30 -9.21 1.63 10.88
CA GLN A 30 -8.63 2.65 11.75
C GLN A 30 -7.22 3.05 11.36
N MET A 31 -6.40 2.12 10.88
CA MET A 31 -5.02 2.40 10.46
C MET A 31 -4.94 3.10 9.11
N SER A 32 -5.93 2.92 8.24
CA SER A 32 -5.86 3.43 6.87
C SER A 32 -6.38 4.85 6.69
N GLU A 33 -7.27 5.34 7.56
CA GLU A 33 -7.93 6.62 7.36
C GLU A 33 -6.98 7.82 7.49
N ASN A 34 -6.00 7.76 8.38
CA ASN A 34 -5.16 8.92 8.69
C ASN A 34 -3.84 8.96 7.92
N ASN A 35 -3.31 7.81 7.47
CA ASN A 35 -1.96 7.74 6.90
C ASN A 35 -1.90 6.87 5.64
N ALA A 36 -2.97 6.86 4.87
CA ALA A 36 -3.00 6.11 3.61
C ALA A 36 -2.83 7.04 2.41
N VAL A 37 -2.01 6.60 1.46
CA VAL A 37 -1.87 7.26 0.17
C VAL A 37 -2.38 6.29 -0.90
N LEU A 38 -3.48 6.66 -1.54
CA LEU A 38 -4.09 5.85 -2.58
C LEU A 38 -3.51 6.25 -3.93
N ILE A 39 -2.86 5.30 -4.60
CA ILE A 39 -2.22 5.54 -5.89
C ILE A 39 -3.24 5.35 -7.00
N GLY A 40 -3.40 6.37 -7.81
CA GLY A 40 -4.26 6.35 -8.97
C GLY A 40 -3.52 6.74 -10.24
N ARG A 41 -4.11 7.63 -11.02
CA ARG A 41 -3.62 7.98 -12.36
C ARG A 41 -2.76 9.24 -12.42
N LYS A 42 -2.60 9.94 -11.32
CA LYS A 42 -1.78 11.16 -11.29
C LYS A 42 -0.29 10.84 -11.46
N PRO A 43 0.53 11.83 -11.83
CA PRO A 43 1.98 11.64 -11.90
C PRO A 43 2.57 11.18 -10.58
N VAL A 44 3.66 10.41 -10.64
CA VAL A 44 4.35 9.86 -9.46
C VAL A 44 4.65 10.93 -8.42
N MET A 45 5.12 12.11 -8.85
CA MET A 45 5.52 13.16 -7.92
C MET A 45 4.38 13.71 -7.07
N ASN A 46 3.14 13.64 -7.54
CA ASN A 46 1.98 14.03 -6.73
C ASN A 46 1.86 13.17 -5.47
N TYR A 47 2.05 11.87 -5.64
CA TYR A 47 1.98 10.93 -4.52
C TYR A 47 3.23 10.98 -3.63
N VAL A 48 4.39 11.23 -4.23
CA VAL A 48 5.64 11.44 -3.47
C VAL A 48 5.48 12.62 -2.52
N LEU A 49 4.93 13.74 -3.02
CA LEU A 49 4.68 14.92 -2.17
C LEU A 49 3.67 14.61 -1.06
N ALA A 50 2.64 13.82 -1.35
CA ALA A 50 1.68 13.41 -0.33
C ALA A 50 2.37 12.60 0.78
N CYS A 51 3.25 11.67 0.43
CA CYS A 51 4.02 10.90 1.41
C CYS A 51 4.91 11.79 2.26
N ILE A 52 5.65 12.70 1.62
CA ILE A 52 6.55 13.64 2.33
C ILE A 52 5.74 14.50 3.29
N THR A 53 4.61 15.00 2.86
CA THR A 53 3.73 15.84 3.68
C THR A 53 3.27 15.09 4.94
N LEU A 54 2.87 13.83 4.78
CA LEU A 54 2.44 13.00 5.92
C LEU A 54 3.59 12.78 6.91
N PHE A 55 4.78 12.44 6.43
CA PHE A 55 5.94 12.24 7.32
C PHE A 55 6.36 13.54 8.00
N HIS A 56 6.37 14.67 7.29
CA HIS A 56 6.67 15.96 7.90
C HIS A 56 5.59 16.38 8.91
N GLY A 57 4.37 15.94 8.74
CA GLY A 57 3.29 16.17 9.69
C GLY A 57 3.34 15.30 10.95
N GLY A 58 4.34 14.43 11.07
CA GLY A 58 4.56 13.61 12.24
C GLY A 58 4.12 12.16 12.12
N ALA A 59 3.67 11.71 10.95
CA ALA A 59 3.33 10.32 10.75
C ALA A 59 4.59 9.44 10.91
N LYS A 60 4.47 8.39 11.70
CA LYS A 60 5.55 7.41 11.89
C LYS A 60 5.49 6.29 10.87
N GLU A 61 4.29 6.00 10.40
CA GLU A 61 4.05 5.00 9.36
C GLU A 61 3.02 5.53 8.38
N ILE A 62 3.19 5.20 7.11
CA ILE A 62 2.18 5.46 6.09
C ILE A 62 1.97 4.19 5.26
N ASN A 63 0.76 4.04 4.74
CA ASN A 63 0.39 2.93 3.89
C ASN A 63 0.15 3.43 2.48
N VAL A 64 0.97 2.95 1.54
CA VAL A 64 0.81 3.23 0.12
C VAL A 64 0.02 2.08 -0.49
N LYS A 65 -1.16 2.39 -1.00
CA LYS A 65 -2.08 1.38 -1.54
C LYS A 65 -2.33 1.60 -3.01
N ALA A 66 -2.32 0.52 -3.76
CA ALA A 66 -2.62 0.54 -5.18
C ALA A 66 -3.28 -0.75 -5.62
N ARG A 67 -3.99 -0.68 -6.72
CA ARG A 67 -4.61 -1.85 -7.33
C ARG A 67 -4.51 -1.78 -8.85
N GLY A 68 -4.51 -2.96 -9.47
CA GLY A 68 -4.46 -3.08 -10.91
C GLY A 68 -3.22 -2.43 -11.51
N ARG A 69 -3.42 -1.61 -12.52
CA ARG A 69 -2.32 -0.96 -13.25
C ARG A 69 -1.55 0.08 -12.44
N SER A 70 -2.07 0.51 -11.31
CA SER A 70 -1.40 1.47 -10.43
C SER A 70 -0.34 0.84 -9.52
N ILE A 71 -0.23 -0.48 -9.50
CA ILE A 71 0.71 -1.19 -8.61
C ILE A 71 2.17 -0.79 -8.90
N SER A 72 2.58 -0.78 -10.17
CA SER A 72 3.94 -0.37 -10.52
C SER A 72 4.21 1.08 -10.12
N ARG A 73 3.22 1.96 -10.28
CA ARG A 73 3.34 3.35 -9.85
C ARG A 73 3.53 3.47 -8.33
N ALA A 74 2.86 2.62 -7.56
CA ALA A 74 3.06 2.58 -6.10
C ALA A 74 4.51 2.26 -5.75
N VAL A 75 5.11 1.29 -6.42
CA VAL A 75 6.52 0.94 -6.22
C VAL A 75 7.42 2.12 -6.60
N ASP A 76 7.13 2.77 -7.73
CA ASP A 76 7.89 3.96 -8.16
C ASP A 76 7.82 5.08 -7.11
N VAL A 77 6.64 5.34 -6.58
CA VAL A 77 6.45 6.36 -5.51
C VAL A 77 7.29 6.02 -4.29
N VAL A 78 7.19 4.81 -3.80
CA VAL A 78 7.93 4.35 -2.63
C VAL A 78 9.45 4.48 -2.84
N GLU A 79 9.93 4.08 -4.00
CA GLU A 79 11.36 4.12 -4.29
C GLU A 79 11.88 5.55 -4.43
N VAL A 80 11.10 6.46 -5.02
CA VAL A 80 11.48 7.88 -5.09
C VAL A 80 11.53 8.49 -3.69
N VAL A 81 10.54 8.20 -2.85
CA VAL A 81 10.53 8.71 -1.46
C VAL A 81 11.79 8.25 -0.71
N ARG A 82 12.10 6.97 -0.76
CA ARG A 82 13.22 6.38 -0.03
C ARG A 82 14.60 6.82 -0.54
N ARG A 83 14.74 6.92 -1.85
CA ARG A 83 16.06 7.12 -2.46
C ARG A 83 16.41 8.57 -2.65
N ARG A 84 15.42 9.44 -2.87
CA ARG A 84 15.68 10.83 -3.21
C ARG A 84 15.35 11.82 -2.11
N PHE A 85 14.36 11.55 -1.28
CA PHE A 85 13.84 12.53 -0.34
C PHE A 85 14.03 12.16 1.13
N LEU A 86 13.70 10.95 1.51
CA LEU A 86 13.71 10.51 2.91
C LEU A 86 14.47 9.19 3.04
N PRO A 87 15.81 9.25 3.06
CA PRO A 87 16.64 8.02 3.09
C PRO A 87 16.46 7.20 4.38
N ASP A 88 15.95 7.81 5.44
CA ASP A 88 15.69 7.11 6.70
C ASP A 88 14.39 6.32 6.69
N VAL A 89 13.53 6.54 5.68
CA VAL A 89 12.28 5.80 5.52
C VAL A 89 12.56 4.40 5.01
N LYS A 90 11.95 3.41 5.67
CA LYS A 90 12.13 1.99 5.33
C LYS A 90 10.81 1.36 4.97
N VAL A 91 10.86 0.36 4.10
CA VAL A 91 9.72 -0.51 3.83
C VAL A 91 9.58 -1.46 5.01
N LYS A 92 8.54 -1.29 5.79
CA LYS A 92 8.27 -2.12 6.96
C LYS A 92 7.61 -3.44 6.57
N LYS A 93 6.61 -3.37 5.68
CA LYS A 93 5.92 -4.55 5.20
C LYS A 93 5.29 -4.29 3.84
N ILE A 94 5.06 -5.38 3.11
CA ILE A 94 4.37 -5.38 1.83
C ILE A 94 3.27 -6.43 1.90
N GLY A 95 2.04 -6.01 1.65
CA GLY A 95 0.91 -6.92 1.54
C GLY A 95 0.41 -6.96 0.11
N ILE A 96 0.08 -8.13 -0.36
CA ILE A 96 -0.56 -8.30 -1.67
C ILE A 96 -1.86 -9.08 -1.50
N GLY A 97 -2.80 -8.82 -2.40
CA GLY A 97 -4.08 -9.49 -2.35
C GLY A 97 -4.86 -9.30 -3.63
N THR A 98 -6.09 -9.75 -3.59
CA THR A 98 -7.04 -9.59 -4.69
C THR A 98 -8.30 -8.93 -4.15
N GLU A 99 -8.73 -7.87 -4.81
CA GLU A 99 -9.98 -7.20 -4.50
C GLU A 99 -11.02 -7.54 -5.56
N GLN A 100 -12.25 -7.73 -5.12
CA GLN A 100 -13.38 -7.92 -6.02
C GLN A 100 -14.11 -6.59 -6.20
N LEU A 101 -14.15 -6.11 -7.44
CA LEU A 101 -14.84 -4.88 -7.78
C LEU A 101 -16.26 -5.20 -8.24
N ALA A 102 -17.21 -4.35 -7.82
CA ALA A 102 -18.59 -4.46 -8.25
C ALA A 102 -18.71 -4.32 -9.78
N PRO A 103 -19.68 -4.98 -10.42
CA PRO A 103 -19.92 -4.83 -11.86
C PRO A 103 -20.16 -3.37 -12.22
N ARG A 104 -19.60 -2.93 -13.35
CA ARG A 104 -19.81 -1.56 -13.86
C ARG A 104 -21.20 -1.38 -14.45
N GLU A 105 -21.80 -2.47 -14.92
CA GLU A 105 -23.11 -2.48 -15.53
C GLU A 105 -24.03 -3.39 -14.74
N GLU A 106 -25.31 -3.01 -14.67
CA GLU A 106 -26.33 -3.85 -14.06
C GLU A 106 -26.40 -5.20 -14.80
N GLY A 107 -26.32 -6.29 -14.03
CA GLY A 107 -26.26 -7.64 -14.59
C GLY A 107 -24.89 -8.11 -15.04
N GLY A 108 -23.85 -7.30 -14.91
CA GLY A 108 -22.47 -7.69 -15.20
C GLY A 108 -21.87 -8.56 -14.12
N SER A 109 -20.71 -9.14 -14.41
CA SER A 109 -19.96 -9.96 -13.46
C SER A 109 -18.96 -9.11 -12.67
N PRO A 110 -18.72 -9.44 -11.38
CA PRO A 110 -17.67 -8.78 -10.62
C PRO A 110 -16.29 -9.07 -11.25
N THR A 111 -15.41 -8.11 -11.10
CA THR A 111 -14.04 -8.20 -11.64
C THR A 111 -13.04 -8.31 -10.49
N ASN A 112 -12.11 -9.25 -10.60
CA ASN A 112 -11.01 -9.37 -9.64
C ASN A 112 -9.85 -8.49 -10.07
N VAL A 113 -9.28 -7.77 -9.12
CA VAL A 113 -8.15 -6.86 -9.35
C VAL A 113 -7.07 -7.14 -8.31
N SER A 114 -5.83 -7.26 -8.77
CA SER A 114 -4.68 -7.39 -7.85
C SER A 114 -4.49 -6.11 -7.05
N SER A 115 -4.07 -6.25 -5.81
CA SER A 115 -3.81 -5.11 -4.92
C SER A 115 -2.48 -5.26 -4.22
N ILE A 116 -1.90 -4.12 -3.83
CA ILE A 116 -0.69 -4.05 -3.03
C ILE A 116 -0.86 -2.98 -1.95
N GLU A 117 -0.29 -3.24 -0.80
CA GLU A 117 -0.17 -2.27 0.29
C GLU A 117 1.27 -2.29 0.79
N ILE A 118 1.92 -1.14 0.71
CA ILE A 118 3.31 -0.99 1.15
C ILE A 118 3.31 -0.07 2.36
N THR A 119 3.78 -0.57 3.49
CA THR A 119 3.89 0.23 4.71
C THR A 119 5.30 0.78 4.82
N LEU A 120 5.39 2.10 4.86
CA LEU A 120 6.65 2.81 5.07
C LEU A 120 6.72 3.28 6.52
N ALA A 121 7.89 3.15 7.13
CA ALA A 121 8.15 3.60 8.50
C ALA A 121 9.32 4.55 8.52
N HIS A 122 9.17 5.60 9.32
CA HIS A 122 10.21 6.60 9.50
C HIS A 122 11.01 6.39 10.77
#